data_fc61bd735e7957aef2c9bec4f42c408d
#
_entry.id   fc61bd735e7957aef2c9bec4f42c408d
#
_cell.length_a   1.000
_cell.length_b   1.000
_cell.length_c   1.000
_cell.angle_alpha   90.00
_cell.angle_beta   90.00
_cell.angle_gamma   90.00
#
_symmetry.space_group_name_H-M   'P 1'
#
loop_
_entity.id
_entity.type
_entity.pdbx_description
1 polymer ?
#
loop_
_entity_poly.entity_id
_entity_poly.type
_entity_poly.pdbx_seq_one_letter_code
_entity_poly.pdbx_strand_id
1 'polypeptide(L)'
;MARKPVRGLTAAQLQALCGHWPGVTRDTKWGVDMVFSVGGKMFAVMPSDGSEGGRLSFKVDDDRFLALTDQPGSIPAPYLARAHWISITEPQRFATAELAAYILDAYTLVRAKLTKKLQAELGPLPTLKAEKA
;
A
#
# COMPACT_ATOMS: atom_id res chain seq x y z
N MET A 1 2.34 -29.70 11.97
CA MET A 1 1.77 -29.44 10.66
C MET A 1 2.29 -28.11 10.13
N ALA A 2 2.95 -28.14 8.99
CA ALA A 2 3.50 -26.89 8.42
C ALA A 2 2.35 -26.01 7.90
N ARG A 3 2.35 -24.76 8.28
CA ARG A 3 1.39 -23.81 7.73
C ARG A 3 1.90 -23.32 6.38
N LYS A 4 1.00 -23.17 5.43
CA LYS A 4 1.33 -22.51 4.17
C LYS A 4 1.62 -21.05 4.46
N PRO A 5 2.65 -20.45 3.84
CA PRO A 5 2.88 -19.01 3.98
C PRO A 5 1.63 -18.23 3.56
N VAL A 6 1.30 -17.21 4.31
CA VAL A 6 0.21 -16.31 3.95
C VAL A 6 0.73 -15.37 2.85
N ARG A 7 0.05 -15.38 1.72
CA ARG A 7 0.47 -14.63 0.54
C ARG A 7 -0.65 -13.78 0.00
N GLY A 8 -0.27 -12.70 -0.68
CA GLY A 8 -1.20 -11.79 -1.30
C GLY A 8 -1.84 -10.85 -0.31
N LEU A 9 -2.73 -10.01 -0.82
CA LEU A 9 -3.48 -9.05 0.00
C LEU A 9 -4.79 -8.78 -0.73
N THR A 10 -5.90 -9.01 -0.05
CA THR A 10 -7.22 -8.71 -0.59
C THR A 10 -7.62 -7.27 -0.26
N ALA A 11 -8.66 -6.78 -0.95
CA ALA A 11 -9.20 -5.45 -0.66
C ALA A 11 -9.65 -5.33 0.79
N ALA A 12 -10.32 -6.36 1.33
CA ALA A 12 -10.75 -6.37 2.72
C ALA A 12 -9.56 -6.33 3.69
N GLN A 13 -8.50 -7.08 3.37
CA GLN A 13 -7.28 -7.06 4.19
C GLN A 13 -6.58 -5.71 4.14
N LEU A 14 -6.54 -5.06 2.97
CA LEU A 14 -5.96 -3.72 2.86
C LEU A 14 -6.74 -2.71 3.70
N GLN A 15 -8.07 -2.76 3.64
CA GLN A 15 -8.93 -1.91 4.45
C GLN A 15 -8.67 -2.13 5.94
N ALA A 16 -8.58 -3.38 6.37
CA ALA A 16 -8.34 -3.71 7.76
C ALA A 16 -6.94 -3.26 8.21
N LEU A 17 -5.97 -3.33 7.31
CA LEU A 17 -4.59 -2.95 7.60
C LEU A 17 -4.45 -1.45 7.82
N CYS A 18 -4.88 -0.64 6.85
CA CYS A 18 -4.54 0.78 6.82
C CYS A 18 -5.73 1.73 6.98
N GLY A 19 -6.94 1.22 6.88
CA GLY A 19 -8.12 2.08 6.91
C GLY A 19 -8.33 2.86 8.21
N HIS A 20 -7.72 2.40 9.30
CA HIS A 20 -7.81 3.05 10.61
C HIS A 20 -6.55 3.81 11.03
N TRP A 21 -5.52 3.84 10.18
CA TRP A 21 -4.31 4.61 10.51
C TRP A 21 -4.63 6.11 10.61
N PRO A 22 -3.88 6.86 11.42
CA PRO A 22 -4.16 8.28 11.62
C PRO A 22 -4.26 9.06 10.32
N GLY A 23 -5.35 9.79 10.15
CA GLY A 23 -5.57 10.66 8.99
C GLY A 23 -5.91 9.96 7.70
N VAL A 24 -6.08 8.64 7.69
CA VAL A 24 -6.39 7.90 6.48
C VAL A 24 -7.86 8.07 6.11
N THR A 25 -8.09 8.39 4.84
CA THR A 25 -9.42 8.40 4.24
C THR A 25 -9.46 7.39 3.10
N ARG A 26 -10.64 6.84 2.84
CA ARG A 26 -10.86 5.93 1.73
C ARG A 26 -11.93 6.49 0.81
N ASP A 27 -11.63 6.52 -0.47
CA ASP A 27 -12.60 6.86 -1.52
C ASP A 27 -12.66 5.74 -2.55
N THR A 28 -13.77 5.66 -3.26
CA THR A 28 -13.87 4.82 -4.45
C THR A 28 -13.76 5.73 -5.66
N LYS A 29 -12.77 5.49 -6.51
CA LYS A 29 -12.52 6.29 -7.71
C LYS A 29 -12.46 5.39 -8.93
N TRP A 30 -12.63 5.99 -10.11
CA TRP A 30 -12.48 5.30 -11.38
C TRP A 30 -13.31 4.01 -11.48
N GLY A 31 -14.50 4.03 -10.89
CA GLY A 31 -15.44 2.91 -10.89
C GLY A 31 -15.33 2.04 -9.65
N VAL A 32 -14.27 1.26 -9.52
CA VAL A 32 -14.16 0.26 -8.45
C VAL A 32 -12.91 0.42 -7.58
N ASP A 33 -12.03 1.35 -7.89
CA ASP A 33 -10.75 1.45 -7.17
C ASP A 33 -10.94 2.06 -5.78
N MET A 34 -10.51 1.33 -4.76
CA MET A 34 -10.37 1.86 -3.41
C MET A 34 -9.09 2.67 -3.35
N VAL A 35 -9.19 3.94 -2.99
CA VAL A 35 -8.06 4.86 -2.90
C VAL A 35 -7.89 5.27 -1.46
N PHE A 36 -6.73 4.97 -0.90
CA PHE A 36 -6.38 5.35 0.48
C PHE A 36 -5.46 6.56 0.44
N SER A 37 -5.80 7.58 1.22
CA SER A 37 -5.06 8.84 1.26
C SER A 37 -4.79 9.24 2.70
N VAL A 38 -3.74 10.03 2.90
CA VAL A 38 -3.45 10.69 4.17
C VAL A 38 -3.20 12.18 3.89
N GLY A 39 -3.89 13.04 4.61
CA GLY A 39 -3.80 14.48 4.36
C GLY A 39 -4.21 14.88 2.95
N GLY A 40 -5.13 14.14 2.34
CA GLY A 40 -5.59 14.39 0.97
C GLY A 40 -4.68 13.85 -0.12
N LYS A 41 -3.59 13.17 0.22
CA LYS A 41 -2.63 12.63 -0.75
C LYS A 41 -2.70 11.11 -0.76
N MET A 42 -2.88 10.53 -1.95
CA MET A 42 -2.97 9.07 -2.13
C MET A 42 -1.66 8.38 -1.74
N PHE A 43 -1.76 7.19 -1.13
CA PHE A 43 -0.60 6.34 -0.89
C PHE A 43 -0.81 4.89 -1.34
N ALA A 44 -2.05 4.43 -1.50
CA ALA A 44 -2.34 3.07 -1.96
C ALA A 44 -3.66 3.01 -2.71
N VAL A 45 -3.72 2.16 -3.74
CA VAL A 45 -4.91 1.96 -4.57
C VAL A 45 -5.07 0.47 -4.87
N MET A 46 -6.30 -0.03 -4.80
CA MET A 46 -6.59 -1.42 -5.11
C MET A 46 -8.04 -1.56 -5.58
N PRO A 47 -8.34 -2.38 -6.62
CA PRO A 47 -9.73 -2.62 -7.00
C PRO A 47 -10.51 -3.27 -5.85
N SER A 48 -11.69 -2.75 -5.55
CA SER A 48 -12.52 -3.28 -4.46
C SER A 48 -13.19 -4.61 -4.78
N ASP A 49 -13.34 -4.90 -6.07
CA ASP A 49 -14.02 -6.11 -6.55
C ASP A 49 -13.08 -7.24 -6.97
N GLY A 50 -11.78 -7.08 -6.72
CA GLY A 50 -10.78 -8.07 -7.12
C GLY A 50 -10.45 -8.11 -8.59
N SER A 51 -10.95 -7.15 -9.39
CA SER A 51 -10.63 -7.06 -10.81
C SER A 51 -9.14 -6.81 -11.01
N GLU A 52 -8.67 -6.94 -12.25
CA GLU A 52 -7.26 -6.77 -12.63
C GLU A 52 -6.31 -7.64 -11.79
N GLY A 53 -6.76 -8.83 -11.40
CA GLY A 53 -5.95 -9.74 -10.59
C GLY A 53 -5.67 -9.25 -9.17
N GLY A 54 -6.44 -8.28 -8.69
CA GLY A 54 -6.20 -7.69 -7.37
C GLY A 54 -5.00 -6.76 -7.34
N ARG A 55 -4.70 -6.09 -8.44
CA ARG A 55 -3.53 -5.21 -8.58
C ARG A 55 -3.46 -4.21 -7.44
N LEU A 56 -2.37 -4.24 -6.69
CA LEU A 56 -2.11 -3.32 -5.60
C LEU A 56 -1.08 -2.29 -6.04
N SER A 57 -1.42 -1.01 -5.97
CA SER A 57 -0.50 0.08 -6.34
C SER A 57 -0.21 0.96 -5.13
N PHE A 58 1.04 1.38 -4.99
CA PHE A 58 1.44 2.20 -3.84
C PHE A 58 2.71 2.98 -4.16
N LYS A 59 2.93 4.05 -3.39
CA LYS A 59 4.11 4.89 -3.52
C LYS A 59 5.31 4.25 -2.83
N VAL A 60 6.49 4.38 -3.43
CA VAL A 60 7.75 3.89 -2.86
C VAL A 60 8.83 4.97 -2.96
N ASP A 61 9.94 4.77 -2.24
CA ASP A 61 11.13 5.59 -2.43
C ASP A 61 11.92 5.14 -3.67
N ASP A 62 12.95 5.90 -4.01
CA ASP A 62 13.74 5.66 -5.23
C ASP A 62 14.39 4.28 -5.24
N ASP A 63 14.98 3.88 -4.12
CA ASP A 63 15.69 2.62 -4.02
C ASP A 63 14.74 1.44 -4.17
N ARG A 64 13.58 1.51 -3.51
CA ARG A 64 12.58 0.47 -3.62
C ARG A 64 11.95 0.41 -5.00
N PHE A 65 11.78 1.56 -5.63
CA PHE A 65 11.26 1.61 -7.00
C PHE A 65 12.15 0.79 -7.94
N LEU A 66 13.46 1.02 -7.88
CA LEU A 66 14.41 0.26 -8.69
C LEU A 66 14.40 -1.23 -8.36
N ALA A 67 14.40 -1.56 -7.07
CA ALA A 67 14.40 -2.95 -6.64
C ALA A 67 13.15 -3.71 -7.09
N LEU A 68 11.97 -3.08 -6.94
CA LEU A 68 10.71 -3.74 -7.28
C LEU A 68 10.47 -3.84 -8.78
N THR A 69 10.97 -2.90 -9.59
CA THR A 69 10.77 -2.97 -11.04
C THR A 69 11.46 -4.17 -11.68
N ASP A 70 12.44 -4.75 -10.99
CA ASP A 70 13.14 -5.95 -11.46
C ASP A 70 12.52 -7.27 -10.98
N GLN A 71 11.45 -7.20 -10.17
CA GLN A 71 10.86 -8.42 -9.61
C GLN A 71 9.66 -8.88 -10.42
N PRO A 72 9.51 -10.21 -10.64
CA PRO A 72 8.30 -10.75 -11.25
C PRO A 72 7.06 -10.37 -10.44
N GLY A 73 5.99 -9.98 -11.11
CA GLY A 73 4.74 -9.61 -10.47
C GLY A 73 4.69 -8.15 -10.00
N SER A 74 5.69 -7.35 -10.36
CA SER A 74 5.78 -5.95 -9.98
C SER A 74 6.21 -5.12 -11.20
N ILE A 75 5.52 -4.01 -11.44
CA ILE A 75 5.80 -3.12 -12.56
C ILE A 75 5.71 -1.66 -12.10
N PRO A 76 6.34 -0.72 -12.82
CA PRO A 76 6.05 0.70 -12.60
C PRO A 76 4.56 0.94 -12.82
N ALA A 77 3.92 1.68 -11.93
CA ALA A 77 2.47 1.91 -12.03
C ALA A 77 2.15 2.74 -13.27
N PRO A 78 1.20 2.31 -14.11
CA PRO A 78 0.78 3.11 -15.26
C PRO A 78 0.35 4.51 -14.80
N TYR A 79 0.77 5.54 -15.56
CA TYR A 79 0.49 6.95 -15.29
C TYR A 79 1.11 7.53 -14.02
N LEU A 80 1.60 6.70 -13.09
CA LEU A 80 2.14 7.14 -11.81
C LEU A 80 3.61 6.79 -11.61
N ALA A 81 4.27 6.25 -12.65
CA ALA A 81 5.66 5.83 -12.54
C ALA A 81 6.61 6.99 -12.20
N ARG A 82 6.35 8.20 -12.72
CA ARG A 82 7.18 9.38 -12.44
C ARG A 82 7.13 9.80 -10.97
N ALA A 83 6.04 9.48 -10.29
CA ALA A 83 5.89 9.75 -8.86
C ALA A 83 6.38 8.58 -8.02
N HIS A 84 7.09 7.62 -8.62
CA HIS A 84 7.62 6.42 -8.00
C HIS A 84 6.53 5.58 -7.35
N TRP A 85 5.51 5.27 -8.15
CA TRP A 85 4.49 4.31 -7.78
C TRP A 85 4.76 2.98 -8.45
N ILE A 86 4.51 1.91 -7.70
CA ILE A 86 4.64 0.53 -8.15
C ILE A 86 3.26 -0.10 -8.18
N SER A 87 3.01 -0.95 -9.18
CA SER A 87 1.84 -1.82 -9.20
C SER A 87 2.28 -3.27 -9.02
N ILE A 88 1.76 -3.92 -8.00
CA ILE A 88 1.94 -5.35 -7.81
C ILE A 88 0.82 -6.04 -8.60
N THR A 89 1.20 -6.65 -9.72
CA THR A 89 0.23 -7.27 -10.63
C THR A 89 -0.12 -8.69 -10.23
N GLU A 90 0.75 -9.31 -9.44
CA GLU A 90 0.56 -10.68 -8.96
C GLU A 90 0.81 -10.73 -7.45
N PRO A 91 -0.14 -10.22 -6.63
CA PRO A 91 0.06 -10.17 -5.17
C PRO A 91 0.41 -11.50 -4.55
N GLN A 92 -0.03 -12.62 -5.17
CA GLN A 92 0.23 -13.96 -4.65
C GLN A 92 1.72 -14.34 -4.68
N ARG A 93 2.54 -13.61 -5.39
CA ARG A 93 4.00 -13.83 -5.40
C ARG A 93 4.67 -13.26 -4.16
N PHE A 94 3.96 -12.47 -3.37
CA PHE A 94 4.52 -11.75 -2.22
C PHE A 94 3.86 -12.23 -0.93
N ALA A 95 4.64 -12.31 0.14
CA ALA A 95 4.08 -12.60 1.46
C ALA A 95 3.18 -11.44 1.89
N THR A 96 2.08 -11.76 2.56
CA THR A 96 1.15 -10.74 3.07
C THR A 96 1.87 -9.75 3.98
N ALA A 97 2.75 -10.24 4.85
CA ALA A 97 3.54 -9.37 5.74
C ALA A 97 4.44 -8.42 4.96
N GLU A 98 5.00 -8.86 3.85
CA GLU A 98 5.84 -8.02 2.99
C GLU A 98 5.01 -6.91 2.34
N LEU A 99 3.83 -7.26 1.81
CA LEU A 99 2.94 -6.27 1.22
C LEU A 99 2.45 -5.27 2.27
N ALA A 100 2.14 -5.74 3.48
CA ALA A 100 1.75 -4.86 4.58
C ALA A 100 2.86 -3.85 4.91
N ALA A 101 4.11 -4.29 4.92
CA ALA A 101 5.25 -3.41 5.16
C ALA A 101 5.39 -2.35 4.06
N TYR A 102 5.19 -2.74 2.80
CA TYR A 102 5.21 -1.78 1.70
C TYR A 102 4.13 -0.71 1.84
N ILE A 103 2.94 -1.10 2.27
CA ILE A 103 1.84 -0.15 2.47
C ILE A 103 2.15 0.82 3.62
N LEU A 104 2.72 0.33 4.71
CA LEU A 104 3.13 1.21 5.81
C LEU A 104 4.21 2.19 5.37
N ASP A 105 5.19 1.72 4.58
CA ASP A 105 6.23 2.60 4.04
C ASP A 105 5.63 3.67 3.11
N ALA A 106 4.65 3.29 2.27
CA ALA A 106 3.98 4.25 1.39
C ALA A 106 3.25 5.32 2.20
N TYR A 107 2.50 4.92 3.23
CA TYR A 107 1.84 5.85 4.14
C TYR A 107 2.86 6.79 4.78
N THR A 108 3.95 6.25 5.29
CA THR A 108 4.99 7.03 5.96
C THR A 108 5.63 8.05 5.01
N LEU A 109 5.92 7.64 3.77
CA LEU A 109 6.50 8.53 2.76
C LEU A 109 5.57 9.70 2.45
N VAL A 110 4.29 9.42 2.23
CA VAL A 110 3.32 10.47 1.89
C VAL A 110 3.07 11.37 3.10
N ARG A 111 2.93 10.78 4.28
CA ARG A 111 2.73 11.53 5.52
C ARG A 111 3.89 12.49 5.80
N ALA A 112 5.13 12.07 5.51
CA ALA A 112 6.30 12.90 5.72
C ALA A 112 6.33 14.16 4.85
N LYS A 113 5.53 14.20 3.79
CA LYS A 113 5.42 15.37 2.91
C LYS A 113 4.34 16.35 3.35
N LEU A 114 3.57 16.01 4.35
CA LEU A 114 2.57 16.92 4.92
C LEU A 114 3.26 17.98 5.78
N THR A 115 2.52 19.06 6.11
CA THR A 115 3.07 20.06 6.99
C THR A 115 3.41 19.47 8.36
N LYS A 116 4.37 20.06 9.04
CA LYS A 116 4.75 19.59 10.38
C LYS A 116 3.58 19.68 11.36
N LYS A 117 2.75 20.71 11.22
CA LYS A 117 1.55 20.87 12.02
C LYS A 117 0.60 19.70 11.85
N LEU A 118 0.32 19.34 10.60
CA LEU A 118 -0.59 18.22 10.31
C LEU A 118 0.01 16.90 10.79
N GLN A 119 1.30 16.68 10.58
CA GLN A 119 1.96 15.47 11.08
C GLN A 119 1.85 15.36 12.60
N ALA A 120 2.01 16.48 13.32
CA ALA A 120 1.86 16.48 14.77
C ALA A 120 0.43 16.16 15.21
N GLU A 121 -0.56 16.68 14.48
CA GLU A 121 -1.97 16.39 14.75
C GLU A 121 -2.31 14.92 14.57
N LEU A 122 -1.63 14.23 13.65
CA LEU A 122 -1.86 12.82 13.40
C LEU A 122 -1.28 11.92 14.50
N GLY A 123 -0.35 12.42 15.29
CA GLY A 123 0.27 11.66 16.37
C GLY A 123 1.31 10.64 15.90
N PRO A 124 1.60 9.63 16.73
CA PRO A 124 2.64 8.66 16.40
C PRO A 124 2.35 7.87 15.12
N LEU A 125 3.41 7.44 14.44
CA LEU A 125 3.28 6.55 13.28
C LEU A 125 2.71 5.20 13.72
N PRO A 126 1.82 4.60 12.92
CA PRO A 126 1.37 3.24 13.19
C PRO A 126 2.51 2.25 13.06
N THR A 127 2.37 1.12 13.72
CA THR A 127 3.32 0.01 13.62
C THR A 127 2.55 -1.24 13.21
N LEU A 128 3.23 -2.14 12.51
CA LEU A 128 2.64 -3.43 12.18
C LEU A 128 2.74 -4.33 13.40
N LYS A 129 1.67 -5.11 13.63
CA LYS A 129 1.72 -6.13 14.66
C LYS A 129 2.67 -7.24 14.21
N ALA A 130 3.53 -7.68 15.12
CA ALA A 130 4.35 -8.84 14.83
C ALA A 130 3.46 -10.04 14.57
N GLU A 131 3.72 -10.76 13.47
CA GLU A 131 3.00 -12.00 13.24
C GLU A 131 3.44 -13.02 14.28
N LYS A 132 2.46 -13.63 14.91
CA LYS A 132 2.74 -14.75 15.79
C LYS A 132 2.90 -15.99 14.91
N ALA A 133 4.04 -16.58 15.03
CA ALA A 133 4.32 -17.84 14.35
C ALA A 133 3.36 -18.94 14.83
#